data_2fd93a91f73a2767adafc866741c34ba
#
_entry.id   2fd93a91f73a2767adafc866741c34ba
#
_cell.length_a   1.000
_cell.length_b   1.000
_cell.length_c   1.000
_cell.angle_alpha   90.00
_cell.angle_beta   90.00
_cell.angle_gamma   90.00
#
_symmetry.space_group_name_H-M   'P 1'
#
loop_
_entity.id
_entity.type
_entity.pdbx_description
1 polymer ?
#
loop_
_entity_poly.entity_id
_entity_poly.type
_entity_poly.pdbx_seq_one_letter_code
_entity_poly.pdbx_strand_id
1 'polypeptide(L)'
;MMARSGTIVVVGVGARTPLGFDAASSAAAVRAGISAIQDHPYMIDRFGERMKVTRDAGVDTSLVGAARAVEIAVPSALDALRPLLRSTQPASVALTLSTGEPRPGQPEGFAAEVNAKLRKQLAEHIVLEGGGSTAGGHAGGLLAIYHACKLLRDGRAKFCLAGGVDTYLEPETLEWLDENEQLHSENNIYGFCPGEAAGFCLLCTIGTARAYGLQPLLEIVATSTASEESRIKTETVVLGEGLSAAFRFLFEEAPIDPVDRIICDMNGERYRGNEYGFAVLRNSGRFKDAADFETPADCWGDVGAASGPLFVSLVTEAEARGYQKGPLSVLWASSENGARAAVLLGGPKRSS
;
A
#
# COMPACT_ATOMS: atom_id res chain seq x y z
N MET A 1 6.00 -25.90 15.11
CA MET A 1 7.36 -25.45 14.75
C MET A 1 7.53 -24.05 15.32
N MET A 2 8.45 -23.82 16.27
CA MET A 2 8.66 -22.50 16.88
C MET A 2 9.14 -21.52 15.81
N ALA A 3 8.55 -20.31 15.76
CA ALA A 3 8.99 -19.25 14.86
C ALA A 3 10.47 -18.94 15.16
N ARG A 4 11.32 -18.89 14.12
CA ARG A 4 12.72 -18.49 14.25
C ARG A 4 12.79 -17.06 14.80
N SER A 5 13.73 -16.77 15.67
CA SER A 5 13.86 -15.45 16.35
C SER A 5 13.89 -14.24 15.38
N GLY A 6 14.20 -14.46 14.11
CA GLY A 6 14.24 -13.45 13.05
C GLY A 6 12.94 -13.28 12.23
N THR A 7 11.86 -14.02 12.55
CA THR A 7 10.57 -13.84 11.85
C THR A 7 10.05 -12.43 12.06
N ILE A 8 9.68 -11.74 10.97
CA ILE A 8 9.11 -10.39 11.01
C ILE A 8 7.60 -10.51 11.11
N VAL A 9 7.02 -9.69 11.98
CA VAL A 9 5.58 -9.64 12.23
C VAL A 9 5.05 -8.22 12.14
N VAL A 10 3.81 -8.10 11.69
CA VAL A 10 3.01 -6.89 11.81
C VAL A 10 2.41 -6.87 13.21
N VAL A 11 2.57 -5.78 13.94
CA VAL A 11 2.05 -5.61 15.30
C VAL A 11 1.07 -4.44 15.42
N GLY A 12 0.93 -3.65 14.38
CA GLY A 12 -0.04 -2.57 14.28
C GLY A 12 -0.29 -2.19 12.84
N VAL A 13 -1.51 -1.79 12.53
CA VAL A 13 -1.92 -1.25 11.22
C VAL A 13 -2.72 0.02 11.42
N GLY A 14 -2.65 0.92 10.46
CA GLY A 14 -3.47 2.11 10.40
C GLY A 14 -3.81 2.43 8.96
N ALA A 15 -5.01 2.94 8.78
CA ALA A 15 -5.53 3.33 7.48
C ALA A 15 -6.34 4.60 7.60
N ARG A 16 -6.28 5.44 6.58
CA ARG A 16 -7.22 6.51 6.33
C ARG A 16 -7.52 6.54 4.84
N THR A 17 -8.77 6.35 4.51
CA THR A 17 -9.27 6.21 3.15
C THR A 17 -10.54 7.02 2.96
N PRO A 18 -11.00 7.26 1.72
CA PRO A 18 -12.31 7.85 1.47
C PRO A 18 -13.49 7.07 2.06
N LEU A 19 -13.28 5.81 2.45
CA LEU A 19 -14.29 4.91 3.01
C LEU A 19 -14.27 4.82 4.54
N GLY A 20 -13.20 5.27 5.19
CA GLY A 20 -13.09 5.15 6.63
C GLY A 20 -11.84 5.81 7.21
N PHE A 21 -11.96 6.18 8.49
CA PHE A 21 -10.90 6.89 9.21
C PHE A 21 -9.90 5.97 9.92
N ASP A 22 -10.13 4.65 9.85
CA ASP A 22 -9.26 3.61 10.42
C ASP A 22 -9.29 2.33 9.58
N ALA A 23 -8.44 1.37 9.92
CA ALA A 23 -8.34 0.09 9.21
C ALA A 23 -9.64 -0.72 9.25
N ALA A 24 -10.33 -0.72 10.39
CA ALA A 24 -11.54 -1.52 10.60
C ALA A 24 -12.72 -1.01 9.74
N SER A 25 -12.96 0.31 9.73
CA SER A 25 -14.01 0.93 8.92
C SER A 25 -13.73 0.81 7.43
N SER A 26 -12.48 1.07 7.01
CA SER A 26 -12.06 0.92 5.61
C SER A 26 -12.22 -0.52 5.11
N ALA A 27 -11.77 -1.51 5.90
CA ALA A 27 -11.91 -2.92 5.53
C ALA A 27 -13.36 -3.40 5.51
N ALA A 28 -14.20 -2.92 6.43
CA ALA A 28 -15.62 -3.24 6.43
C ALA A 28 -16.34 -2.71 5.19
N ALA A 29 -16.02 -1.48 4.76
CA ALA A 29 -16.59 -0.88 3.57
C ALA A 29 -16.16 -1.62 2.29
N VAL A 30 -14.86 -1.94 2.15
CA VAL A 30 -14.34 -2.73 1.02
C VAL A 30 -15.02 -4.11 0.97
N ARG A 31 -15.10 -4.80 2.12
CA ARG A 31 -15.78 -6.10 2.19
C ARG A 31 -17.26 -6.03 1.79
N ALA A 32 -17.92 -4.92 2.09
CA ALA A 32 -19.32 -4.69 1.71
C ALA A 32 -19.50 -4.23 0.26
N GLY A 33 -18.42 -4.02 -0.50
CA GLY A 33 -18.47 -3.50 -1.86
C GLY A 33 -18.93 -2.04 -1.94
N ILE A 34 -18.76 -1.27 -0.86
CA ILE A 34 -19.13 0.14 -0.84
C ILE A 34 -18.10 0.93 -1.63
N SER A 35 -18.54 1.71 -2.60
CA SER A 35 -17.69 2.60 -3.39
C SER A 35 -17.78 4.05 -2.89
N ALA A 36 -16.63 4.71 -2.78
CA ALA A 36 -16.52 6.14 -2.50
C ALA A 36 -16.38 7.00 -3.77
N ILE A 37 -16.48 6.38 -4.95
CA ILE A 37 -16.38 7.09 -6.23
C ILE A 37 -17.53 8.10 -6.33
N GLN A 38 -17.19 9.36 -6.59
CA GLN A 38 -18.12 10.46 -6.69
C GLN A 38 -17.67 11.47 -7.75
N ASP A 39 -18.59 12.33 -8.17
CA ASP A 39 -18.27 13.45 -9.05
C ASP A 39 -17.40 14.48 -8.32
N HIS A 40 -16.33 14.93 -8.97
CA HIS A 40 -15.57 16.05 -8.46
C HIS A 40 -16.43 17.33 -8.49
N PRO A 41 -16.46 18.14 -7.42
CA PRO A 41 -17.39 19.27 -7.35
C PRO A 41 -17.14 20.35 -8.42
N TYR A 42 -15.91 20.48 -8.94
CA TYR A 42 -15.50 21.56 -9.83
C TYR A 42 -14.81 21.10 -11.11
N MET A 43 -14.04 19.99 -11.07
CA MET A 43 -13.25 19.54 -12.22
C MET A 43 -14.13 18.85 -13.25
N ILE A 44 -13.89 19.20 -14.50
CA ILE A 44 -14.61 18.71 -15.68
C ILE A 44 -13.59 18.13 -16.63
N ASP A 45 -13.87 16.96 -17.20
CA ASP A 45 -13.02 16.31 -18.18
C ASP A 45 -13.13 16.98 -19.57
N ARG A 46 -12.29 16.54 -20.49
CA ARG A 46 -12.27 17.04 -21.88
C ARG A 46 -13.58 16.83 -22.67
N PHE A 47 -14.48 16.00 -22.15
CA PHE A 47 -15.79 15.73 -22.75
C PHE A 47 -16.91 16.57 -22.14
N GLY A 48 -16.61 17.39 -21.12
CA GLY A 48 -17.56 18.24 -20.43
C GLY A 48 -18.28 17.57 -19.27
N GLU A 49 -17.86 16.36 -18.87
CA GLU A 49 -18.44 15.62 -17.76
C GLU A 49 -17.61 15.82 -16.47
N ARG A 50 -18.27 15.67 -15.31
CA ARG A 50 -17.54 15.77 -14.03
C ARG A 50 -16.58 14.62 -13.86
N MET A 51 -15.32 14.93 -13.51
CA MET A 51 -14.31 13.91 -13.25
C MET A 51 -14.73 13.02 -12.06
N LYS A 52 -14.56 11.72 -12.19
CA LYS A 52 -14.80 10.75 -11.12
C LYS A 52 -13.58 10.64 -10.24
N VAL A 53 -13.76 10.84 -8.94
CA VAL A 53 -12.68 10.81 -7.93
C VAL A 53 -13.15 10.16 -6.64
N THR A 54 -12.21 9.82 -5.77
CA THR A 54 -12.52 9.49 -4.37
C THR A 54 -11.79 10.44 -3.44
N ARG A 55 -12.51 10.99 -2.45
CA ARG A 55 -11.99 12.02 -1.55
C ARG A 55 -12.26 11.65 -0.10
N ASP A 56 -11.30 11.93 0.77
CA ASP A 56 -11.54 11.90 2.21
C ASP A 56 -12.38 13.12 2.63
N ALA A 57 -13.64 12.87 3.00
CA ALA A 57 -14.59 13.90 3.37
C ALA A 57 -14.21 14.63 4.70
N GLY A 58 -13.32 14.05 5.49
CA GLY A 58 -12.84 14.62 6.75
C GLY A 58 -11.63 15.53 6.60
N VAL A 59 -11.09 15.67 5.39
CA VAL A 59 -9.95 16.58 5.12
C VAL A 59 -10.46 17.92 4.60
N ASP A 60 -9.95 19.00 5.19
CA ASP A 60 -10.25 20.36 4.74
C ASP A 60 -9.90 20.52 3.25
N THR A 61 -10.87 21.01 2.48
CA THR A 61 -10.72 21.20 1.03
C THR A 61 -9.73 22.29 0.66
N SER A 62 -9.37 23.17 1.59
CA SER A 62 -8.34 24.20 1.40
C SER A 62 -6.90 23.65 1.49
N LEU A 63 -6.73 22.45 2.06
CA LEU A 63 -5.42 21.81 2.15
C LEU A 63 -5.04 21.19 0.81
N VAL A 64 -3.83 21.49 0.37
CA VAL A 64 -3.25 21.03 -0.89
C VAL A 64 -1.84 20.49 -0.68
N GLY A 65 -1.34 19.71 -1.63
CA GLY A 65 0.04 19.25 -1.66
C GLY A 65 0.46 18.46 -0.42
N ALA A 66 1.66 18.74 0.08
CA ALA A 66 2.23 18.03 1.22
C ALA A 66 1.43 18.24 2.53
N ALA A 67 0.73 19.37 2.69
CA ALA A 67 -0.11 19.62 3.86
C ALA A 67 -1.30 18.64 3.87
N ARG A 68 -1.96 18.45 2.73
CA ARG A 68 -3.05 17.49 2.57
C ARG A 68 -2.59 16.05 2.80
N ALA A 69 -1.48 15.67 2.19
CA ALA A 69 -0.92 14.33 2.35
C ALA A 69 -0.59 14.02 3.83
N VAL A 70 -0.03 14.97 4.55
CA VAL A 70 0.32 14.81 5.97
C VAL A 70 -0.92 14.74 6.85
N GLU A 71 -1.96 15.52 6.56
CA GLU A 71 -3.25 15.48 7.28
C GLU A 71 -3.90 14.08 7.21
N ILE A 72 -3.74 13.39 6.09
CA ILE A 72 -4.21 12.01 5.91
C ILE A 72 -3.26 11.01 6.59
N ALA A 73 -1.94 11.24 6.49
CA ALA A 73 -0.92 10.30 6.93
C ALA A 73 -0.80 10.21 8.46
N VAL A 74 -0.89 11.33 9.18
CA VAL A 74 -0.65 11.36 10.64
C VAL A 74 -1.60 10.47 11.42
N PRO A 75 -2.93 10.57 11.28
CA PRO A 75 -3.84 9.70 12.03
C PRO A 75 -3.63 8.22 11.68
N SER A 76 -3.39 7.89 10.42
CA SER A 76 -3.08 6.52 10.00
C SER A 76 -1.78 5.99 10.61
N ALA A 77 -0.72 6.83 10.67
CA ALA A 77 0.55 6.45 11.29
C ALA A 77 0.42 6.26 12.81
N LEU A 78 -0.32 7.14 13.49
CA LEU A 78 -0.57 7.03 14.93
C LEU A 78 -1.40 5.79 15.27
N ASP A 79 -2.37 5.41 14.43
CA ASP A 79 -3.12 4.18 14.61
C ASP A 79 -2.23 2.94 14.51
N ALA A 80 -1.34 2.89 13.52
CA ALA A 80 -0.36 1.81 13.41
C ALA A 80 0.59 1.76 14.61
N LEU A 81 0.97 2.91 15.17
CA LEU A 81 1.84 3.03 16.35
C LEU A 81 1.11 2.74 17.68
N ARG A 82 -0.22 2.73 17.69
CA ARG A 82 -1.04 2.62 18.91
C ARG A 82 -0.62 1.50 19.86
N PRO A 83 -0.28 0.26 19.41
CA PRO A 83 0.17 -0.80 20.32
C PRO A 83 1.47 -0.42 21.06
N LEU A 84 2.40 0.23 20.36
CA LEU A 84 3.68 0.65 20.92
C LEU A 84 3.54 1.87 21.83
N LEU A 85 2.68 2.84 21.48
CA LEU A 85 2.39 4.02 22.31
C LEU A 85 1.70 3.67 23.64
N ARG A 86 1.05 2.51 23.74
CA ARG A 86 0.47 1.97 24.99
C ARG A 86 1.49 1.21 25.83
N SER A 87 2.65 0.89 25.27
CA SER A 87 3.73 0.23 26.02
C SER A 87 4.41 1.23 26.96
N THR A 88 4.77 0.78 28.15
CA THR A 88 5.56 1.57 29.11
C THR A 88 7.05 1.54 28.82
N GLN A 89 7.50 0.71 27.88
CA GLN A 89 8.90 0.58 27.53
C GLN A 89 9.30 1.65 26.50
N PRO A 90 10.45 2.34 26.68
CA PRO A 90 10.96 3.27 25.69
C PRO A 90 11.29 2.56 24.38
N ALA A 91 10.88 3.16 23.28
CA ALA A 91 11.13 2.64 21.95
C ALA A 91 11.50 3.74 20.97
N SER A 92 12.37 3.41 20.02
CA SER A 92 12.59 4.19 18.81
C SER A 92 12.12 3.42 17.59
N VAL A 93 11.65 4.14 16.56
CA VAL A 93 11.03 3.59 15.36
C VAL A 93 11.73 4.15 14.12
N ALA A 94 12.11 3.30 13.20
CA ALA A 94 12.54 3.73 11.85
C ALA A 94 11.30 3.97 10.99
N LEU A 95 11.27 5.08 10.26
CA LEU A 95 10.17 5.40 9.32
C LEU A 95 10.62 5.13 7.89
N THR A 96 9.96 4.19 7.21
CA THR A 96 10.07 3.97 5.77
C THR A 96 8.77 4.42 5.09
N LEU A 97 8.84 5.49 4.30
CA LEU A 97 7.69 6.14 3.69
C LEU A 97 7.78 6.11 2.16
N SER A 98 6.66 5.92 1.49
CA SER A 98 6.56 6.19 0.06
C SER A 98 5.41 7.14 -0.26
N THR A 99 5.62 7.95 -1.29
CA THR A 99 4.60 8.79 -1.92
C THR A 99 4.40 8.36 -3.37
N GLY A 100 3.42 8.94 -4.04
CA GLY A 100 3.25 8.82 -5.48
C GLY A 100 4.49 9.25 -6.26
N GLU A 101 4.55 8.86 -7.52
CA GLU A 101 5.56 9.34 -8.46
C GLU A 101 5.39 10.84 -8.72
N PRO A 102 6.48 11.57 -9.05
CA PRO A 102 6.38 12.98 -9.40
C PRO A 102 5.41 13.20 -10.58
N ARG A 103 4.52 14.17 -10.44
CA ARG A 103 3.50 14.51 -11.43
C ARG A 103 3.14 15.99 -11.36
N PRO A 104 2.51 16.56 -12.41
CA PRO A 104 2.04 17.95 -12.39
C PRO A 104 1.19 18.25 -11.15
N GLY A 105 1.29 19.46 -10.61
CA GLY A 105 0.65 19.86 -9.35
C GLY A 105 1.43 19.52 -8.09
N GLN A 106 2.42 18.63 -8.17
CA GLN A 106 3.30 18.35 -7.04
C GLN A 106 4.63 19.12 -7.16
N PRO A 107 5.07 19.84 -6.12
CA PRO A 107 6.35 20.54 -6.15
C PRO A 107 7.53 19.58 -6.20
N GLU A 108 8.66 20.04 -6.72
CA GLU A 108 9.91 19.30 -6.62
C GLU A 108 10.25 19.01 -5.14
N GLY A 109 10.68 17.80 -4.83
CA GLY A 109 10.96 17.39 -3.45
C GLY A 109 9.74 17.04 -2.60
N PHE A 110 8.54 16.89 -3.19
CA PHE A 110 7.30 16.56 -2.50
C PHE A 110 7.46 15.41 -1.48
N ALA A 111 8.06 14.27 -1.88
CA ALA A 111 8.28 13.14 -0.99
C ALA A 111 9.13 13.48 0.24
N ALA A 112 10.16 14.30 0.06
CA ALA A 112 11.01 14.76 1.15
C ALA A 112 10.27 15.71 2.10
N GLU A 113 9.45 16.61 1.55
CA GLU A 113 8.62 17.54 2.34
C GLU A 113 7.57 16.78 3.16
N VAL A 114 6.84 15.85 2.57
CA VAL A 114 5.87 15.00 3.28
C VAL A 114 6.56 14.24 4.41
N ASN A 115 7.71 13.61 4.14
CA ASN A 115 8.48 12.89 5.17
C ASN A 115 8.93 13.80 6.31
N ALA A 116 9.44 14.98 6.01
CA ALA A 116 9.89 15.92 7.03
C ALA A 116 8.74 16.41 7.92
N LYS A 117 7.61 16.77 7.32
CA LYS A 117 6.41 17.22 8.05
C LYS A 117 5.81 16.09 8.90
N LEU A 118 5.70 14.88 8.34
CA LEU A 118 5.19 13.70 9.05
C LEU A 118 6.09 13.37 10.25
N ARG A 119 7.41 13.33 10.06
CA ARG A 119 8.37 13.12 11.15
C ARG A 119 8.24 14.15 12.26
N LYS A 120 8.06 15.42 11.92
CA LYS A 120 7.87 16.47 12.90
C LYS A 120 6.64 16.23 13.77
N GLN A 121 5.52 15.84 13.19
CA GLN A 121 4.29 15.58 13.95
C GLN A 121 4.40 14.27 14.76
N LEU A 122 4.94 13.22 14.21
CA LEU A 122 5.11 11.94 14.93
C LEU A 122 6.14 12.06 16.07
N ALA A 123 7.13 12.96 15.98
CA ALA A 123 8.12 13.16 17.03
C ALA A 123 7.53 13.70 18.36
N GLU A 124 6.30 14.20 18.33
CA GLU A 124 5.56 14.56 19.55
C GLU A 124 5.09 13.34 20.35
N HIS A 125 5.09 12.16 19.72
CA HIS A 125 4.54 10.91 20.27
C HIS A 125 5.57 9.80 20.45
N ILE A 126 6.58 9.73 19.57
CA ILE A 126 7.58 8.65 19.55
C ILE A 126 8.93 9.15 19.03
N VAL A 127 10.01 8.52 19.49
CA VAL A 127 11.36 8.79 18.97
C VAL A 127 11.49 8.14 17.59
N LEU A 128 11.81 8.95 16.56
CA LEU A 128 12.03 8.46 15.20
C LEU A 128 13.52 8.44 14.87
N GLU A 129 14.07 7.26 14.57
CA GLU A 129 15.46 7.04 14.23
C GLU A 129 15.59 6.26 12.92
N GLY A 130 16.31 6.80 11.96
CA GLY A 130 16.59 6.13 10.69
C GLY A 130 15.40 6.03 9.74
N GLY A 131 15.50 5.16 8.73
CA GLY A 131 14.54 5.03 7.65
C GLY A 131 14.81 6.01 6.50
N GLY A 132 13.78 6.29 5.72
CA GLY A 132 13.86 7.19 4.56
C GLY A 132 12.53 7.30 3.83
N SER A 133 12.49 8.12 2.78
CA SER A 133 11.33 8.27 1.91
C SER A 133 11.69 8.10 0.44
N THR A 134 10.73 7.64 -0.34
CA THR A 134 10.85 7.47 -1.79
C THR A 134 9.57 7.96 -2.48
N ALA A 135 9.69 8.39 -3.73
CA ALA A 135 8.56 8.62 -4.62
C ALA A 135 8.36 7.35 -5.47
N GLY A 136 7.85 6.30 -4.83
CA GLY A 136 7.83 4.95 -5.37
C GLY A 136 6.59 4.58 -6.17
N GLY A 137 5.60 5.46 -6.26
CA GLY A 137 4.33 5.16 -6.95
C GLY A 137 3.54 4.02 -6.28
N HIS A 138 2.76 3.30 -7.04
CA HIS A 138 1.86 2.25 -6.55
C HIS A 138 2.59 1.14 -5.78
N ALA A 139 3.73 0.65 -6.28
CA ALA A 139 4.56 -0.33 -5.58
C ALA A 139 5.23 0.25 -4.32
N GLY A 140 5.25 1.57 -4.18
CA GLY A 140 6.01 2.29 -3.17
C GLY A 140 5.72 1.86 -1.73
N GLY A 141 4.44 1.64 -1.39
CA GLY A 141 4.07 1.16 -0.06
C GLY A 141 4.59 -0.24 0.25
N LEU A 142 4.57 -1.15 -0.72
CA LEU A 142 5.19 -2.49 -0.58
C LEU A 142 6.71 -2.41 -0.55
N LEU A 143 7.33 -1.49 -1.29
CA LEU A 143 8.76 -1.20 -1.21
C LEU A 143 9.15 -0.66 0.17
N ALA A 144 8.31 0.18 0.78
CA ALA A 144 8.54 0.65 2.15
C ALA A 144 8.53 -0.52 3.15
N ILE A 145 7.63 -1.51 2.99
CA ILE A 145 7.61 -2.74 3.78
C ILE A 145 8.86 -3.58 3.52
N TYR A 146 9.27 -3.75 2.27
CA TYR A 146 10.51 -4.46 1.91
C TYR A 146 11.74 -3.84 2.58
N HIS A 147 11.89 -2.51 2.52
CA HIS A 147 13.00 -1.80 3.16
C HIS A 147 12.94 -1.90 4.69
N ALA A 148 11.75 -1.82 5.29
CA ALA A 148 11.55 -2.04 6.72
C ALA A 148 12.01 -3.44 7.14
N CYS A 149 11.61 -4.47 6.39
CA CYS A 149 12.04 -5.84 6.63
C CYS A 149 13.58 -5.99 6.57
N LYS A 150 14.23 -5.30 5.63
CA LYS A 150 15.70 -5.29 5.53
C LYS A 150 16.33 -4.64 6.75
N LEU A 151 15.85 -3.47 7.19
CA LEU A 151 16.36 -2.81 8.40
C LEU A 151 16.22 -3.68 9.66
N LEU A 152 15.11 -4.40 9.79
CA LEU A 152 14.86 -5.32 10.91
C LEU A 152 15.77 -6.56 10.86
N ARG A 153 15.94 -7.18 9.68
CA ARG A 153 16.83 -8.35 9.48
C ARG A 153 18.29 -8.00 9.74
N ASP A 154 18.71 -6.80 9.35
CA ASP A 154 20.08 -6.30 9.54
C ASP A 154 20.33 -5.83 11.00
N GLY A 155 19.32 -5.84 11.87
CA GLY A 155 19.41 -5.35 13.24
C GLY A 155 19.60 -3.84 13.37
N ARG A 156 19.33 -3.09 12.30
CA ARG A 156 19.49 -1.63 12.25
C ARG A 156 18.30 -0.86 12.85
N ALA A 157 17.19 -1.55 13.09
CA ALA A 157 16.04 -1.04 13.79
C ALA A 157 15.39 -2.15 14.63
N LYS A 158 14.76 -1.79 15.76
CA LYS A 158 13.93 -2.70 16.54
C LYS A 158 12.48 -2.68 16.06
N PHE A 159 12.02 -1.50 15.67
CA PHE A 159 10.69 -1.25 15.11
C PHE A 159 10.82 -0.46 13.81
N CYS A 160 9.99 -0.77 12.83
CA CYS A 160 9.86 0.00 11.61
C CYS A 160 8.38 0.33 11.39
N LEU A 161 8.09 1.61 11.19
CA LEU A 161 6.82 2.09 10.67
C LEU A 161 6.96 2.19 9.14
N ALA A 162 6.34 1.26 8.42
CA ALA A 162 6.34 1.26 6.96
C ALA A 162 5.00 1.79 6.46
N GLY A 163 5.03 2.76 5.56
CA GLY A 163 3.81 3.38 5.09
C GLY A 163 3.88 3.97 3.70
N GLY A 164 2.71 4.31 3.21
CA GLY A 164 2.51 5.04 1.97
C GLY A 164 1.39 6.05 2.11
N VAL A 165 1.53 7.17 1.44
CA VAL A 165 0.51 8.20 1.30
C VAL A 165 0.51 8.73 -0.11
N ASP A 166 -0.66 8.93 -0.67
CA ASP A 166 -0.82 9.54 -1.98
C ASP A 166 -2.10 10.38 -2.05
N THR A 167 -2.10 11.38 -2.93
CA THR A 167 -3.28 12.17 -3.31
C THR A 167 -3.14 12.60 -4.76
N TYR A 168 -4.16 12.35 -5.57
CA TYR A 168 -4.25 12.77 -6.97
C TYR A 168 -5.07 14.05 -7.15
N LEU A 169 -5.51 14.68 -6.05
CA LEU A 169 -6.57 15.70 -6.10
C LEU A 169 -6.06 17.12 -6.38
N GLU A 170 -4.80 17.30 -6.73
CA GLU A 170 -4.31 18.57 -7.27
C GLU A 170 -4.93 18.81 -8.64
N PRO A 171 -5.46 20.02 -8.94
CA PRO A 171 -6.10 20.30 -10.23
C PRO A 171 -5.21 19.97 -11.42
N GLU A 172 -3.94 20.38 -11.39
CA GLU A 172 -2.99 20.11 -12.45
C GLU A 172 -2.71 18.62 -12.64
N THR A 173 -2.79 17.82 -11.57
CA THR A 173 -2.70 16.35 -11.66
C THR A 173 -3.92 15.80 -12.40
N LEU A 174 -5.12 16.25 -12.04
CA LEU A 174 -6.35 15.76 -12.65
C LEU A 174 -6.44 16.14 -14.12
N GLU A 175 -6.07 17.38 -14.49
CA GLU A 175 -5.97 17.82 -15.86
C GLU A 175 -4.98 16.99 -16.68
N TRP A 176 -3.78 16.76 -16.10
CA TRP A 176 -2.76 15.92 -16.74
C TRP A 176 -3.22 14.47 -16.94
N LEU A 177 -3.94 13.88 -15.99
CA LEU A 177 -4.51 12.53 -16.14
C LEU A 177 -5.56 12.48 -17.25
N ASP A 178 -6.40 13.53 -17.38
CA ASP A 178 -7.39 13.63 -18.42
C ASP A 178 -6.74 13.79 -19.81
N GLU A 179 -5.75 14.65 -19.93
CA GLU A 179 -4.96 14.84 -21.16
C GLU A 179 -4.28 13.55 -21.64
N ASN A 180 -3.89 12.69 -20.70
CA ASN A 180 -3.24 11.41 -20.97
C ASN A 180 -4.20 10.21 -21.06
N GLU A 181 -5.51 10.46 -21.11
CA GLU A 181 -6.56 9.42 -21.23
C GLU A 181 -6.51 8.37 -20.10
N GLN A 182 -6.16 8.80 -18.88
CA GLN A 182 -6.05 7.91 -17.74
C GLN A 182 -7.28 7.93 -16.82
N LEU A 183 -8.13 8.96 -16.92
CA LEU A 183 -9.34 9.04 -16.09
C LEU A 183 -10.44 8.12 -16.59
N HIS A 184 -11.07 7.41 -15.65
CA HIS A 184 -12.27 6.65 -15.95
C HIS A 184 -13.46 7.57 -16.20
N SER A 185 -14.14 7.37 -17.34
CA SER A 185 -15.36 8.08 -17.72
C SER A 185 -16.22 7.19 -18.60
N GLU A 186 -17.42 7.67 -18.97
CA GLU A 186 -18.27 6.96 -19.95
C GLU A 186 -17.57 6.82 -21.32
N ASN A 187 -16.67 7.75 -21.64
CA ASN A 187 -15.90 7.75 -22.88
C ASN A 187 -14.56 6.99 -22.77
N ASN A 188 -14.09 6.69 -21.57
CA ASN A 188 -12.87 5.94 -21.30
C ASN A 188 -13.06 4.90 -20.17
N ILE A 189 -13.54 3.75 -20.53
CA ILE A 189 -13.78 2.63 -19.57
C ILE A 189 -12.49 1.97 -19.07
N TYR A 190 -11.35 2.26 -19.68
CA TYR A 190 -10.03 1.71 -19.29
C TYR A 190 -9.19 2.69 -18.46
N GLY A 191 -9.77 3.79 -18.05
CA GLY A 191 -9.17 4.71 -17.09
C GLY A 191 -9.41 4.27 -15.66
N PHE A 192 -8.81 4.99 -14.71
CA PHE A 192 -8.99 4.77 -13.29
C PHE A 192 -9.66 5.97 -12.61
N CYS A 193 -10.24 5.75 -11.44
CA CYS A 193 -10.77 6.81 -10.57
C CYS A 193 -9.68 7.23 -9.58
N PRO A 194 -9.07 8.43 -9.73
CA PRO A 194 -8.04 8.90 -8.84
C PRO A 194 -8.59 9.17 -7.44
N GLY A 195 -7.77 8.87 -6.45
CA GLY A 195 -8.15 9.01 -5.05
C GLY A 195 -7.02 9.54 -4.17
N GLU A 196 -7.24 9.43 -2.87
CA GLU A 196 -6.27 9.75 -1.85
C GLU A 196 -6.43 8.85 -0.64
N ALA A 197 -5.32 8.44 -0.04
CA ALA A 197 -5.32 7.66 1.19
C ALA A 197 -3.94 7.65 1.84
N ALA A 198 -3.89 7.17 3.07
CA ALA A 198 -2.67 6.74 3.73
C ALA A 198 -2.86 5.38 4.40
N GLY A 199 -1.80 4.57 4.36
CA GLY A 199 -1.74 3.30 5.07
C GLY A 199 -0.38 3.11 5.72
N PHE A 200 -0.37 2.55 6.93
CA PHE A 200 0.85 2.26 7.68
C PHE A 200 0.78 0.91 8.38
N CYS A 201 1.94 0.25 8.51
CA CYS A 201 2.11 -0.94 9.34
C CYS A 201 3.34 -0.80 10.24
N LEU A 202 3.17 -1.17 11.51
CA LEU A 202 4.27 -1.28 12.47
C LEU A 202 4.81 -2.69 12.43
N LEU A 203 6.10 -2.82 12.14
CA LEU A 203 6.82 -4.07 11.96
C LEU A 203 7.90 -4.22 13.02
N CYS A 204 8.10 -5.44 13.50
CA CYS A 204 9.25 -5.81 14.32
C CYS A 204 9.55 -7.32 14.16
N THR A 205 10.61 -7.79 14.80
CA THR A 205 10.84 -9.24 14.91
C THR A 205 9.89 -9.86 15.96
N ILE A 206 9.56 -11.14 15.81
CA ILE A 206 8.74 -11.87 16.80
C ILE A 206 9.37 -11.85 18.20
N GLY A 207 10.72 -11.85 18.27
CA GLY A 207 11.44 -11.70 19.52
C GLY A 207 11.21 -10.34 20.19
N THR A 208 11.26 -9.27 19.37
CA THR A 208 10.96 -7.91 19.84
C THR A 208 9.50 -7.78 20.28
N ALA A 209 8.55 -8.32 19.49
CA ALA A 209 7.14 -8.31 19.85
C ALA A 209 6.90 -8.93 21.22
N ARG A 210 7.49 -10.11 21.47
CA ARG A 210 7.40 -10.79 22.79
C ARG A 210 8.02 -9.98 23.93
N ALA A 211 9.20 -9.38 23.70
CA ALA A 211 9.88 -8.58 24.71
C ALA A 211 9.07 -7.34 25.13
N TYR A 212 8.27 -6.77 24.20
CA TYR A 212 7.42 -5.61 24.45
C TYR A 212 5.95 -5.96 24.75
N GLY A 213 5.62 -7.24 24.84
CA GLY A 213 4.24 -7.70 25.10
C GLY A 213 3.25 -7.36 23.96
N LEU A 214 3.76 -7.18 22.75
CA LEU A 214 2.95 -6.85 21.57
C LEU A 214 2.40 -8.12 20.93
N GLN A 215 1.15 -8.05 20.48
CA GLN A 215 0.48 -9.16 19.80
C GLN A 215 0.81 -9.15 18.32
N PRO A 216 1.39 -10.23 17.74
CA PRO A 216 1.53 -10.37 16.30
C PRO A 216 0.15 -10.47 15.64
N LEU A 217 -0.08 -9.63 14.62
CA LEU A 217 -1.30 -9.64 13.82
C LEU A 217 -1.15 -10.53 12.59
N LEU A 218 -0.01 -10.42 11.91
CA LEU A 218 0.36 -11.20 10.73
C LEU A 218 1.87 -11.48 10.74
N GLU A 219 2.29 -12.52 10.01
CA GLU A 219 3.69 -12.80 9.70
C GLU A 219 4.01 -12.27 8.30
N ILE A 220 5.13 -11.57 8.11
CA ILE A 220 5.72 -11.31 6.79
C ILE A 220 6.54 -12.55 6.42
N VAL A 221 5.99 -13.38 5.56
CA VAL A 221 6.62 -14.65 5.15
C VAL A 221 7.76 -14.41 4.18
N ALA A 222 7.51 -13.57 3.15
CA ALA A 222 8.50 -13.17 2.17
C ALA A 222 8.18 -11.78 1.61
N THR A 223 9.20 -11.11 1.06
CA THR A 223 9.07 -9.85 0.34
C THR A 223 9.97 -9.86 -0.88
N SER A 224 9.47 -9.40 -2.02
CA SER A 224 10.28 -9.33 -3.24
C SER A 224 10.08 -8.03 -3.99
N THR A 225 11.05 -7.69 -4.81
CA THR A 225 11.02 -6.54 -5.71
C THR A 225 11.64 -6.92 -7.05
N ALA A 226 11.17 -6.29 -8.12
CA ALA A 226 11.74 -6.41 -9.44
C ALA A 226 11.54 -5.11 -10.22
N SER A 227 12.14 -5.01 -11.40
CA SER A 227 11.96 -3.90 -12.32
C SER A 227 11.35 -4.40 -13.62
N GLU A 228 10.36 -3.67 -14.13
CA GLU A 228 9.81 -3.80 -15.46
C GLU A 228 10.51 -2.80 -16.39
N GLU A 229 11.20 -3.29 -17.39
CA GLU A 229 11.89 -2.43 -18.36
C GLU A 229 10.96 -1.90 -19.45
N SER A 230 9.99 -2.74 -19.85
CA SER A 230 8.96 -2.36 -20.83
C SER A 230 7.83 -1.62 -20.12
N ARG A 231 8.00 -0.28 -20.01
CA ARG A 231 7.08 0.55 -19.25
C ARG A 231 5.83 0.90 -20.03
N ILE A 232 4.75 1.18 -19.31
CA ILE A 232 3.56 1.81 -19.83
C ILE A 232 3.90 3.17 -20.49
N LYS A 233 3.14 3.56 -21.48
CA LYS A 233 3.31 4.83 -22.25
C LYS A 233 4.67 4.92 -22.97
N THR A 234 5.24 3.78 -23.32
CA THR A 234 6.38 3.66 -24.22
C THR A 234 5.97 2.87 -25.47
N GLU A 235 6.80 2.83 -26.51
CA GLU A 235 6.54 2.02 -27.71
C GLU A 235 6.68 0.50 -27.47
N THR A 236 7.08 0.09 -26.27
CA THR A 236 7.30 -1.32 -25.94
C THR A 236 6.04 -1.97 -25.38
N VAL A 237 5.81 -3.23 -25.73
CA VAL A 237 4.70 -4.01 -25.20
C VAL A 237 5.05 -4.51 -23.79
N VAL A 238 4.19 -4.22 -22.83
CA VAL A 238 4.35 -4.71 -21.45
C VAL A 238 3.98 -6.19 -21.41
N LEU A 239 4.98 -7.06 -21.20
CA LEU A 239 4.82 -8.51 -21.10
C LEU A 239 4.84 -9.03 -19.66
N GLY A 240 4.88 -8.15 -18.66
CA GLY A 240 4.87 -8.50 -17.25
C GLY A 240 6.11 -9.27 -16.79
N GLU A 241 7.26 -8.99 -17.38
CA GLU A 241 8.51 -9.66 -16.98
C GLU A 241 8.93 -9.27 -15.58
N GLY A 242 8.78 -7.98 -15.22
CA GLY A 242 9.05 -7.46 -13.89
C GLY A 242 8.16 -8.11 -12.82
N LEU A 243 6.84 -8.14 -13.03
CA LEU A 243 5.91 -8.76 -12.08
C LEU A 243 6.12 -10.28 -12.01
N SER A 244 6.40 -10.92 -13.14
CA SER A 244 6.75 -12.35 -13.18
C SER A 244 7.99 -12.65 -12.34
N ALA A 245 9.01 -11.80 -12.42
CA ALA A 245 10.23 -11.92 -11.64
C ALA A 245 9.97 -11.67 -10.14
N ALA A 246 9.15 -10.65 -9.80
CA ALA A 246 8.78 -10.39 -8.42
C ALA A 246 8.09 -11.62 -7.79
N PHE A 247 7.13 -12.24 -8.47
CA PHE A 247 6.48 -13.46 -7.99
C PHE A 247 7.46 -14.63 -7.88
N ARG A 248 8.30 -14.83 -8.88
CA ARG A 248 9.32 -15.89 -8.82
C ARG A 248 10.22 -15.75 -7.61
N PHE A 249 10.79 -14.57 -7.37
CA PHE A 249 11.66 -14.31 -6.22
C PHE A 249 10.92 -14.48 -4.88
N LEU A 250 9.66 -14.05 -4.80
CA LEU A 250 8.82 -14.23 -3.63
C LEU A 250 8.67 -15.69 -3.26
N PHE A 251 8.35 -16.54 -4.24
CA PHE A 251 8.10 -17.97 -4.03
C PHE A 251 9.39 -18.81 -3.92
N GLU A 252 10.53 -18.29 -4.39
CA GLU A 252 11.86 -18.87 -4.12
C GLU A 252 12.30 -18.61 -2.68
N GLU A 253 12.05 -17.39 -2.14
CA GLU A 253 12.34 -17.06 -0.73
C GLU A 253 11.49 -17.90 0.23
N ALA A 254 10.25 -18.20 -0.13
CA ALA A 254 9.32 -19.00 0.65
C ALA A 254 8.68 -20.10 -0.19
N PRO A 255 9.27 -21.29 -0.25
CA PRO A 255 8.64 -22.46 -0.86
C PRO A 255 7.46 -22.89 0.01
N ILE A 256 6.25 -22.58 -0.46
CA ILE A 256 4.98 -22.77 0.24
C ILE A 256 3.95 -23.43 -0.68
N ASP A 257 2.85 -23.87 -0.08
CA ASP A 257 1.62 -24.23 -0.80
C ASP A 257 1.09 -23.04 -1.61
N PRO A 258 0.26 -23.29 -2.64
CA PRO A 258 -0.37 -22.22 -3.40
C PRO A 258 -1.11 -21.24 -2.51
N VAL A 259 -0.96 -19.93 -2.80
CA VAL A 259 -1.59 -18.86 -2.03
C VAL A 259 -3.11 -18.88 -2.16
N ASP A 260 -3.78 -18.49 -1.06
CA ASP A 260 -5.24 -18.55 -0.94
C ASP A 260 -5.93 -17.26 -1.36
N ARG A 261 -5.25 -16.13 -1.20
CA ARG A 261 -5.82 -14.79 -1.40
C ARG A 261 -4.85 -13.90 -2.17
N ILE A 262 -5.36 -13.12 -3.09
CA ILE A 262 -4.60 -12.18 -3.90
C ILE A 262 -5.23 -10.81 -3.74
N ILE A 263 -4.45 -9.79 -3.36
CA ILE A 263 -4.89 -8.39 -3.32
C ILE A 263 -3.91 -7.56 -4.14
N CYS A 264 -4.42 -6.69 -4.99
CA CYS A 264 -3.59 -5.97 -5.95
C CYS A 264 -4.07 -4.54 -6.24
N ASP A 265 -3.20 -3.80 -6.93
CA ASP A 265 -3.41 -2.42 -7.35
C ASP A 265 -4.01 -2.29 -8.76
N MET A 266 -4.64 -3.34 -9.28
CA MET A 266 -5.40 -3.19 -10.52
C MET A 266 -6.52 -2.17 -10.32
N ASN A 267 -6.62 -1.19 -11.25
CA ASN A 267 -7.45 0.00 -11.10
C ASN A 267 -8.38 0.25 -12.31
N GLY A 268 -8.44 -0.69 -13.26
CA GLY A 268 -9.19 -0.57 -14.53
C GLY A 268 -8.30 -0.38 -15.75
N GLU A 269 -7.05 0.04 -15.58
CA GLU A 269 -6.12 0.20 -16.70
C GLU A 269 -5.76 -1.15 -17.33
N ARG A 270 -5.92 -1.24 -18.63
CA ARG A 270 -5.78 -2.47 -19.42
C ARG A 270 -4.41 -3.15 -19.27
N TYR A 271 -3.35 -2.35 -19.17
CA TYR A 271 -1.99 -2.87 -19.10
C TYR A 271 -1.73 -3.66 -17.80
N ARG A 272 -2.34 -3.27 -16.67
CA ARG A 272 -2.22 -3.97 -15.39
C ARG A 272 -2.81 -5.38 -15.46
N GLY A 273 -3.97 -5.52 -16.09
CA GLY A 273 -4.58 -6.83 -16.32
C GLY A 273 -3.75 -7.72 -17.24
N ASN A 274 -3.17 -7.16 -18.33
CA ASN A 274 -2.28 -7.89 -19.22
C ASN A 274 -1.00 -8.34 -18.50
N GLU A 275 -0.35 -7.44 -17.77
CA GLU A 275 0.84 -7.73 -16.97
C GLU A 275 0.59 -8.87 -15.98
N TYR A 276 -0.50 -8.79 -15.23
CA TYR A 276 -0.88 -9.82 -14.27
C TYR A 276 -1.13 -11.16 -14.96
N GLY A 277 -1.86 -11.17 -16.07
CA GLY A 277 -2.12 -12.40 -16.84
C GLY A 277 -0.84 -13.12 -17.26
N PHE A 278 0.14 -12.41 -17.79
CA PHE A 278 1.45 -12.99 -18.13
C PHE A 278 2.22 -13.47 -16.89
N ALA A 279 2.19 -12.70 -15.80
CA ALA A 279 2.90 -13.05 -14.59
C ALA A 279 2.35 -14.32 -13.94
N VAL A 280 1.03 -14.50 -13.92
CA VAL A 280 0.35 -15.69 -13.41
C VAL A 280 0.67 -16.92 -14.26
N LEU A 281 0.63 -16.79 -15.59
CA LEU A 281 0.97 -17.91 -16.50
C LEU A 281 2.39 -18.42 -16.26
N ARG A 282 3.36 -17.50 -16.05
CA ARG A 282 4.77 -17.87 -15.79
C ARG A 282 4.99 -18.44 -14.38
N ASN A 283 4.10 -18.15 -13.44
CA ASN A 283 4.12 -18.65 -12.08
C ASN A 283 2.96 -19.60 -11.79
N SER A 284 2.53 -20.37 -12.81
CA SER A 284 1.41 -21.31 -12.70
C SER A 284 1.64 -22.32 -11.55
N GLY A 285 0.55 -22.68 -10.85
CA GLY A 285 0.61 -23.57 -9.69
C GLY A 285 1.00 -22.89 -8.37
N ARG A 286 1.29 -21.58 -8.35
CA ARG A 286 1.57 -20.82 -7.13
C ARG A 286 0.33 -20.17 -6.52
N PHE A 287 -0.78 -20.19 -7.22
CA PHE A 287 -2.06 -19.61 -6.82
C PHE A 287 -3.13 -20.71 -6.83
N LYS A 288 -3.97 -20.77 -5.80
CA LYS A 288 -5.13 -21.70 -5.80
C LYS A 288 -6.11 -21.33 -6.89
N ASP A 289 -6.45 -20.07 -6.97
CA ASP A 289 -7.25 -19.49 -8.05
C ASP A 289 -6.69 -18.10 -8.39
N ALA A 290 -6.01 -18.02 -9.51
CA ALA A 290 -5.43 -16.75 -9.97
C ALA A 290 -6.47 -15.76 -10.49
N ALA A 291 -7.70 -16.21 -10.77
CA ALA A 291 -8.78 -15.33 -11.20
C ALA A 291 -9.57 -14.73 -10.01
N ASP A 292 -9.45 -15.33 -8.81
CA ASP A 292 -10.07 -14.78 -7.58
C ASP A 292 -9.12 -13.80 -6.90
N PHE A 293 -8.97 -12.60 -7.49
CA PHE A 293 -8.20 -11.50 -6.92
C PHE A 293 -9.11 -10.36 -6.46
N GLU A 294 -8.62 -9.56 -5.51
CA GLU A 294 -9.31 -8.41 -4.96
C GLU A 294 -8.65 -7.11 -5.44
N THR A 295 -9.47 -6.18 -5.94
CA THR A 295 -9.10 -4.86 -6.45
C THR A 295 -9.76 -3.77 -5.61
N PRO A 296 -9.21 -3.41 -4.45
CA PRO A 296 -9.86 -2.43 -3.58
C PRO A 296 -10.02 -1.04 -4.22
N ALA A 297 -9.34 -0.77 -5.34
CA ALA A 297 -9.53 0.44 -6.14
C ALA A 297 -10.98 0.63 -6.62
N ASP A 298 -11.75 -0.44 -6.79
CA ASP A 298 -13.18 -0.37 -7.12
C ASP A 298 -14.01 0.30 -6.00
N CYS A 299 -13.46 0.31 -4.78
CA CYS A 299 -14.11 0.86 -3.60
C CYS A 299 -13.56 2.24 -3.22
N TRP A 300 -12.25 2.37 -3.03
CA TRP A 300 -11.63 3.61 -2.57
C TRP A 300 -10.86 4.39 -3.64
N GLY A 301 -10.97 4.00 -4.93
CA GLY A 301 -10.23 4.59 -6.03
C GLY A 301 -8.77 4.15 -6.09
N ASP A 302 -8.03 4.71 -7.04
CA ASP A 302 -6.59 4.54 -7.08
C ASP A 302 -5.94 5.46 -6.05
N VAL A 303 -5.27 4.86 -5.08
CA VAL A 303 -4.63 5.56 -3.97
C VAL A 303 -3.10 5.39 -3.98
N GLY A 304 -2.55 5.04 -5.14
CA GLY A 304 -1.12 5.03 -5.42
C GLY A 304 -0.28 4.35 -4.35
N ALA A 305 0.67 5.08 -3.79
CA ALA A 305 1.63 4.58 -2.81
C ALA A 305 1.00 4.07 -1.50
N ALA A 306 -0.22 4.46 -1.17
CA ALA A 306 -0.93 3.97 0.02
C ALA A 306 -1.39 2.52 -0.13
N SER A 307 -1.54 2.00 -1.35
CA SER A 307 -2.14 0.69 -1.65
C SER A 307 -1.53 -0.46 -0.85
N GLY A 308 -0.20 -0.61 -0.85
CA GLY A 308 0.46 -1.73 -0.19
C GLY A 308 0.14 -1.87 1.31
N PRO A 309 0.38 -0.87 2.16
CA PRO A 309 0.03 -0.92 3.58
C PRO A 309 -1.48 -1.04 3.84
N LEU A 310 -2.32 -0.48 2.98
CA LEU A 310 -3.78 -0.67 3.06
C LEU A 310 -4.18 -2.12 2.79
N PHE A 311 -3.52 -2.81 1.86
CA PHE A 311 -3.73 -4.25 1.64
C PHE A 311 -3.37 -5.07 2.89
N VAL A 312 -2.26 -4.72 3.58
CA VAL A 312 -1.91 -5.33 4.88
C VAL A 312 -3.02 -5.13 5.90
N SER A 313 -3.64 -3.94 5.94
CA SER A 313 -4.78 -3.65 6.82
C SER A 313 -5.99 -4.54 6.49
N LEU A 314 -6.30 -4.76 5.20
CA LEU A 314 -7.40 -5.65 4.78
C LEU A 314 -7.16 -7.11 5.21
N VAL A 315 -5.92 -7.61 5.08
CA VAL A 315 -5.59 -8.97 5.54
C VAL A 315 -5.66 -9.06 7.06
N THR A 316 -5.17 -8.04 7.77
CA THR A 316 -5.23 -7.98 9.24
C THR A 316 -6.66 -8.04 9.76
N GLU A 317 -7.55 -7.25 9.19
CA GLU A 317 -8.98 -7.23 9.59
C GLU A 317 -9.70 -8.54 9.24
N ALA A 318 -9.32 -9.16 8.10
CA ALA A 318 -9.85 -10.46 7.73
C ALA A 318 -9.45 -11.56 8.72
N GLU A 319 -8.18 -11.59 9.11
CA GLU A 319 -7.67 -12.53 10.12
C GLU A 319 -8.34 -12.30 11.48
N ALA A 320 -8.41 -11.05 11.93
CA ALA A 320 -9.00 -10.70 13.23
C ALA A 320 -10.48 -11.05 13.33
N ARG A 321 -11.21 -11.00 12.22
CA ARG A 321 -12.66 -11.24 12.15
C ARG A 321 -13.05 -12.60 11.59
N GLY A 322 -12.07 -13.44 11.22
CA GLY A 322 -12.28 -14.83 10.78
C GLY A 322 -12.95 -14.98 9.41
N TYR A 323 -12.71 -14.02 8.48
CA TYR A 323 -13.18 -14.12 7.09
C TYR A 323 -12.06 -14.21 6.05
N GLN A 324 -10.85 -14.55 6.48
CA GLN A 324 -9.73 -14.82 5.58
C GLN A 324 -10.06 -16.00 4.65
N LYS A 325 -9.59 -15.93 3.38
CA LYS A 325 -9.80 -17.01 2.39
C LYS A 325 -8.89 -18.24 2.61
N GLY A 326 -7.93 -18.13 3.51
CA GLY A 326 -6.96 -19.18 3.87
C GLY A 326 -5.73 -18.57 4.55
N PRO A 327 -4.72 -19.40 4.89
CA PRO A 327 -3.58 -18.96 5.69
C PRO A 327 -2.60 -18.04 4.98
N LEU A 328 -2.59 -17.98 3.64
CA LEU A 328 -1.60 -17.26 2.86
C LEU A 328 -2.24 -16.22 1.94
N SER A 329 -1.75 -14.99 2.03
CA SER A 329 -2.18 -13.89 1.17
C SER A 329 -0.99 -13.28 0.45
N VAL A 330 -1.08 -13.11 -0.87
CA VAL A 330 -0.11 -12.35 -1.65
C VAL A 330 -0.66 -10.97 -1.96
N LEU A 331 0.16 -9.96 -1.73
CA LEU A 331 -0.07 -8.57 -2.08
C LEU A 331 0.91 -8.19 -3.18
N TRP A 332 0.46 -7.50 -4.21
CA TRP A 332 1.37 -6.98 -5.23
C TRP A 332 0.92 -5.62 -5.76
N ALA A 333 1.89 -4.86 -6.26
CA ALA A 333 1.66 -3.57 -6.89
C ALA A 333 2.73 -3.26 -7.95
N SER A 334 2.32 -2.48 -8.96
CA SER A 334 3.10 -2.15 -10.16
C SER A 334 3.12 -0.64 -10.40
N SER A 335 4.28 -0.01 -10.27
CA SER A 335 4.46 1.42 -10.53
C SER A 335 4.72 1.72 -12.01
N GLU A 336 4.35 2.91 -12.46
CA GLU A 336 4.59 3.36 -13.86
C GLU A 336 6.08 3.52 -14.17
N ASN A 337 6.91 3.87 -13.16
CA ASN A 337 8.36 3.98 -13.29
C ASN A 337 9.08 2.63 -13.50
N GLY A 338 8.34 1.52 -13.45
CA GLY A 338 8.86 0.16 -13.64
C GLY A 338 9.05 -0.63 -12.35
N ALA A 339 8.95 -0.02 -11.17
CA ALA A 339 9.08 -0.77 -9.92
C ALA A 339 7.93 -1.77 -9.74
N ARG A 340 8.27 -2.99 -9.32
CA ARG A 340 7.34 -4.08 -8.97
C ARG A 340 7.66 -4.56 -7.58
N ALA A 341 6.63 -4.79 -6.78
CA ALA A 341 6.82 -5.31 -5.44
C ALA A 341 5.72 -6.32 -5.09
N ALA A 342 6.10 -7.35 -4.35
CA ALA A 342 5.18 -8.31 -3.81
C ALA A 342 5.54 -8.67 -2.35
N VAL A 343 4.51 -8.92 -1.54
CA VAL A 343 4.62 -9.33 -0.15
C VAL A 343 3.74 -10.53 0.08
N LEU A 344 4.28 -11.55 0.73
CA LEU A 344 3.54 -12.74 1.17
C LEU A 344 3.30 -12.65 2.67
N LEU A 345 2.04 -12.73 3.04
CA LEU A 345 1.58 -12.69 4.41
C LEU A 345 1.07 -14.05 4.85
N GLY A 346 1.32 -14.38 6.11
CA GLY A 346 0.73 -15.53 6.80
C GLY A 346 -0.02 -15.11 8.05
N GLY A 347 -1.00 -15.90 8.46
CA GLY A 347 -1.64 -15.71 9.76
C GLY A 347 -0.64 -15.84 10.90
N PRO A 348 -0.89 -15.22 12.08
CA PRO A 348 0.01 -15.30 13.23
C PRO A 348 0.09 -16.75 13.68
N LYS A 349 1.30 -17.29 13.80
CA LYS A 349 1.49 -18.64 14.41
C LYS A 349 1.07 -18.55 15.87
N ARG A 350 -0.11 -19.07 16.19
CA ARG A 350 -0.56 -19.20 17.56
C ARG A 350 0.44 -20.09 18.29
N SER A 351 1.02 -19.59 19.39
CA SER A 351 1.80 -20.43 20.31
C SER A 351 0.83 -21.44 20.91
N SER A 352 1.00 -22.71 20.52
CA SER A 352 0.36 -23.85 21.19
C SER A 352 0.94 -24.03 22.58
#